data_7a705f404a6e53e4f12a1a28b06e0040
#
_entry.id   7a705f404a6e53e4f12a1a28b06e0040
#
_cell.length_a   1.000
_cell.length_b   1.000
_cell.length_c   1.000
_cell.angle_alpha   90.00
_cell.angle_beta   90.00
_cell.angle_gamma   90.00
#
_symmetry.space_group_name_H-M   'P 1'
#
loop_
_entity.id
_entity.type
_entity.pdbx_description
1 polymer ?
#
loop_
_entity_poly.entity_id
_entity_poly.type
_entity_poly.pdbx_seq_one_letter_code
_entity_poly.pdbx_strand_id
1 'polypeptide(L)'
;MCGIVGYIGERSAAPILLEGLRRLEYRGYDSAGIAVTSETLDVHKQVGRVKDLLAVVPEDLHGKAGIAHTRWATHGGVTVENAHPHIDAEGKIAVVHNGIIENATILRERLEDEGVVFRSETDTEVLSHLIAKCLKEQPDPVMALRAALRLVRGTWGIAVLFEDHPNTIIAARNGSPLVIGLGDGETFLASDPHALVPYTRRVVYLQDGEIALISASGVTTQLLDGDARDPVIETLEAEWAEAEKGDFPHFMLKEMHEQAQALRRCLSGRVVAEDGRANLGGLELSSREMVNIQRIGLLGCGTAHYACRVGATAIEQLARVPASAEVASEFRHRNPVIHPQALYFAVSQSGETADTLGAVREVQIKGGQVRGVVNVVGSTIARECGSGVYIHSGPEMAVASTKAFSNMVAALYVFTLQLARARTLAPHEARAFAEELMMVPDLVESYLKQEVNVAPVVEWIQECRSVLFLGRGLSAAVAAEGALKLMELAYVPCLSYPSGEMKHGPIALLEQGSPVFVTAPEDE
;
A
#
# COMPACT_ATOMS: atom_id res chain seq x y z
N MET A 1 5.87 2.04 -4.39
CA MET A 1 5.69 0.55 -4.34
C MET A 1 5.58 0.04 -5.76
N CYS A 2 6.08 -1.13 -6.06
CA CYS A 2 6.09 -1.70 -7.41
C CYS A 2 4.83 -2.54 -7.69
N GLY A 3 4.52 -2.78 -8.98
CA GLY A 3 3.41 -3.63 -9.42
C GLY A 3 3.89 -4.90 -10.10
N ILE A 4 3.38 -6.07 -9.68
CA ILE A 4 3.59 -7.36 -10.34
C ILE A 4 2.28 -7.81 -10.98
N VAL A 5 2.35 -8.34 -12.20
CA VAL A 5 1.25 -9.04 -12.88
C VAL A 5 1.78 -10.33 -13.49
N GLY A 6 1.00 -11.40 -13.41
CA GLY A 6 1.25 -12.68 -14.08
C GLY A 6 -0.02 -13.21 -14.71
N TYR A 7 0.12 -13.95 -15.78
CA TYR A 7 -0.98 -14.60 -16.50
C TYR A 7 -0.54 -15.94 -17.06
N ILE A 8 -1.39 -16.93 -16.98
CA ILE A 8 -1.28 -18.20 -17.66
C ILE A 8 -2.66 -18.72 -18.06
N GLY A 9 -2.83 -19.06 -19.35
CA GLY A 9 -4.11 -19.52 -19.90
C GLY A 9 -4.06 -19.72 -21.39
N GLU A 10 -5.21 -19.81 -22.06
CA GLU A 10 -5.30 -20.04 -23.49
C GLU A 10 -5.17 -18.77 -24.33
N ARG A 11 -5.39 -17.57 -23.74
CA ARG A 11 -5.28 -16.28 -24.43
C ARG A 11 -3.82 -15.84 -24.53
N SER A 12 -3.53 -14.89 -25.44
CA SER A 12 -2.21 -14.22 -25.45
C SER A 12 -1.96 -13.50 -24.14
N ALA A 13 -0.80 -13.76 -23.52
CA ALA A 13 -0.43 -13.18 -22.23
C ALA A 13 -0.14 -11.68 -22.31
N ALA A 14 0.54 -11.21 -23.37
CA ALA A 14 1.05 -9.85 -23.44
C ALA A 14 -0.04 -8.76 -23.26
N PRO A 15 -1.21 -8.80 -23.95
CA PRO A 15 -2.25 -7.78 -23.75
C PRO A 15 -2.81 -7.76 -22.32
N ILE A 16 -2.94 -8.93 -21.69
CA ILE A 16 -3.46 -9.07 -20.31
C ILE A 16 -2.47 -8.48 -19.32
N LEU A 17 -1.20 -8.80 -19.48
CA LEU A 17 -0.12 -8.30 -18.63
C LEU A 17 0.02 -6.79 -18.73
N LEU A 18 0.00 -6.23 -19.94
CA LEU A 18 0.11 -4.80 -20.18
C LEU A 18 -1.09 -4.03 -19.62
N GLU A 19 -2.31 -4.56 -19.75
CA GLU A 19 -3.50 -3.97 -19.11
C GLU A 19 -3.42 -4.05 -17.59
N GLY A 20 -2.96 -5.17 -17.04
CA GLY A 20 -2.71 -5.33 -15.61
C GLY A 20 -1.67 -4.34 -15.09
N LEU A 21 -0.55 -4.14 -15.81
CA LEU A 21 0.45 -3.13 -15.46
C LEU A 21 -0.13 -1.71 -15.52
N ARG A 22 -0.95 -1.40 -16.53
CA ARG A 22 -1.62 -0.09 -16.64
C ARG A 22 -2.49 0.20 -15.40
N ARG A 23 -3.14 -0.83 -14.87
CA ARG A 23 -3.93 -0.73 -13.63
C ARG A 23 -3.09 -0.59 -12.38
N LEU A 24 -1.82 -1.05 -12.41
CA LEU A 24 -0.89 -0.94 -11.29
C LEU A 24 0.13 0.21 -11.44
N GLU A 25 0.04 1.01 -12.50
CA GLU A 25 0.99 2.09 -12.77
C GLU A 25 1.06 3.13 -11.62
N TYR A 26 -0.03 3.29 -10.86
CA TYR A 26 -0.04 4.13 -9.66
C TYR A 26 0.94 3.67 -8.57
N ARG A 27 1.40 2.41 -8.61
CA ARG A 27 2.37 1.85 -7.66
C ARG A 27 3.83 2.09 -8.06
N GLY A 28 4.09 2.32 -9.34
CA GLY A 28 5.43 2.57 -9.86
C GLY A 28 5.38 2.90 -11.34
N TYR A 29 6.19 3.86 -11.78
CA TYR A 29 6.15 4.39 -13.15
C TYR A 29 7.51 4.88 -13.66
N ASP A 30 8.61 4.50 -13.02
CA ASP A 30 9.95 4.87 -13.48
C ASP A 30 10.49 3.93 -14.56
N SER A 31 10.08 2.69 -14.53
CA SER A 31 10.36 1.70 -15.57
C SER A 31 9.35 0.56 -15.53
N ALA A 32 9.18 -0.12 -16.65
CA ALA A 32 8.30 -1.26 -16.77
C ALA A 32 8.92 -2.34 -17.67
N GLY A 33 8.46 -3.58 -17.51
CA GLY A 33 8.87 -4.66 -18.41
C GLY A 33 7.97 -5.88 -18.30
N ILE A 34 8.12 -6.74 -19.29
CA ILE A 34 7.34 -7.94 -19.51
C ILE A 34 8.27 -9.10 -19.94
N ALA A 35 7.98 -10.28 -19.44
CA ALA A 35 8.52 -11.54 -19.98
C ALA A 35 7.37 -12.46 -20.36
N VAL A 36 7.44 -13.08 -21.53
CA VAL A 36 6.44 -14.00 -22.04
C VAL A 36 7.14 -15.28 -22.52
N THR A 37 6.56 -16.43 -22.21
CA THR A 37 7.06 -17.74 -22.71
C THR A 37 6.28 -18.16 -23.95
N SER A 38 7.02 -18.41 -25.02
CA SER A 38 6.57 -19.05 -26.24
C SER A 38 7.40 -20.31 -26.49
N GLU A 39 8.18 -20.35 -27.56
CA GLU A 39 9.26 -21.32 -27.79
C GLU A 39 10.52 -20.94 -27.02
N THR A 40 10.69 -19.65 -26.75
CA THR A 40 11.77 -19.04 -25.99
C THR A 40 11.17 -18.08 -24.95
N LEU A 41 12.02 -17.56 -24.07
CA LEU A 41 11.66 -16.54 -23.10
C LEU A 41 11.92 -15.15 -23.70
N ASP A 42 10.87 -14.46 -24.12
CA ASP A 42 10.95 -13.12 -24.69
C ASP A 42 10.78 -12.04 -23.63
N VAL A 43 11.77 -11.14 -23.51
CA VAL A 43 11.80 -10.10 -22.46
C VAL A 43 11.93 -8.71 -23.08
N HIS A 44 11.00 -7.83 -22.75
CA HIS A 44 10.99 -6.42 -23.16
C HIS A 44 10.93 -5.51 -21.95
N LYS A 45 11.81 -4.51 -21.89
CA LYS A 45 11.93 -3.56 -20.78
C LYS A 45 12.09 -2.13 -21.29
N GLN A 46 11.53 -1.16 -20.57
CA GLN A 46 11.65 0.25 -20.92
C GLN A 46 11.63 1.14 -19.69
N VAL A 47 12.42 2.20 -19.72
CA VAL A 47 12.35 3.31 -18.78
C VAL A 47 11.11 4.14 -19.09
N GLY A 48 10.43 4.61 -18.05
CA GLY A 48 9.21 5.38 -18.16
C GLY A 48 7.96 4.58 -17.83
N ARG A 49 6.84 5.05 -18.33
CA ARG A 49 5.51 4.50 -18.03
C ARG A 49 5.18 3.27 -18.87
N VAL A 50 4.09 2.58 -18.54
CA VAL A 50 3.59 1.43 -19.30
C VAL A 50 3.33 1.78 -20.78
N LYS A 51 2.94 3.02 -21.10
CA LYS A 51 2.81 3.49 -22.48
C LYS A 51 4.15 3.46 -23.26
N ASP A 52 5.26 3.69 -22.57
CA ASP A 52 6.60 3.70 -23.18
C ASP A 52 7.06 2.25 -23.40
N LEU A 53 6.72 1.32 -22.50
CA LEU A 53 6.89 -0.12 -22.71
C LEU A 53 6.06 -0.62 -23.89
N LEU A 54 4.79 -0.21 -24.03
CA LEU A 54 3.92 -0.55 -25.16
C LEU A 54 4.54 -0.21 -26.53
N ALA A 55 5.34 0.86 -26.60
CA ALA A 55 5.99 1.28 -27.83
C ALA A 55 7.15 0.36 -28.28
N VAL A 56 7.69 -0.46 -27.37
CA VAL A 56 8.82 -1.37 -27.65
C VAL A 56 8.43 -2.85 -27.63
N VAL A 57 7.25 -3.20 -27.13
CA VAL A 57 6.72 -4.56 -27.17
C VAL A 57 6.18 -4.85 -28.58
N PRO A 58 6.64 -5.91 -29.27
CA PRO A 58 6.12 -6.29 -30.58
C PRO A 58 4.61 -6.60 -30.53
N GLU A 59 3.87 -6.16 -31.58
CA GLU A 59 2.43 -6.44 -31.67
C GLU A 59 2.14 -7.95 -31.81
N ASP A 60 3.09 -8.69 -32.34
CA ASP A 60 3.03 -10.14 -32.55
C ASP A 60 3.70 -10.94 -31.43
N LEU A 61 3.93 -10.34 -30.27
CA LEU A 61 4.44 -11.06 -29.10
C LEU A 61 3.41 -12.09 -28.64
N HIS A 62 3.68 -13.34 -28.93
CA HIS A 62 2.79 -14.46 -28.63
C HIS A 62 3.37 -15.32 -27.50
N GLY A 63 2.48 -15.75 -26.61
CA GLY A 63 2.77 -16.68 -25.51
C GLY A 63 1.57 -16.81 -24.61
N LYS A 64 1.45 -17.97 -23.96
CA LYS A 64 0.32 -18.33 -23.09
C LYS A 64 0.59 -18.10 -21.61
N ALA A 65 1.84 -17.89 -21.23
CA ALA A 65 2.26 -17.55 -19.89
C ALA A 65 3.20 -16.35 -19.92
N GLY A 66 3.11 -15.51 -18.90
CA GLY A 66 3.99 -14.36 -18.77
C GLY A 66 3.91 -13.69 -17.40
N ILE A 67 4.94 -12.88 -17.13
CA ILE A 67 5.03 -12.02 -15.93
C ILE A 67 5.43 -10.61 -16.36
N ALA A 68 4.99 -9.62 -15.62
CA ALA A 68 5.27 -8.22 -15.91
C ALA A 68 5.40 -7.40 -14.63
N HIS A 69 6.08 -6.26 -14.72
CA HIS A 69 6.42 -5.45 -13.58
C HIS A 69 6.41 -3.96 -13.91
N THR A 70 5.92 -3.13 -12.97
CA THR A 70 6.18 -1.68 -12.93
C THR A 70 7.02 -1.36 -11.70
N ARG A 71 8.10 -0.58 -11.91
CA ARG A 71 9.10 -0.31 -10.88
C ARG A 71 8.96 1.09 -10.31
N TRP A 72 9.22 1.17 -9.01
CA TRP A 72 9.59 2.38 -8.30
C TRP A 72 10.98 2.12 -7.71
N ALA A 73 12.00 2.79 -8.23
CA ALA A 73 13.39 2.50 -7.90
C ALA A 73 13.70 2.73 -6.42
N THR A 74 14.17 1.69 -5.76
CA THR A 74 14.71 1.71 -4.39
C THR A 74 16.20 1.39 -4.36
N HIS A 75 16.69 0.61 -5.34
CA HIS A 75 18.08 0.19 -5.50
C HIS A 75 18.51 0.34 -6.96
N GLY A 76 19.67 0.98 -7.17
CA GLY A 76 20.18 1.28 -8.51
C GLY A 76 19.44 2.40 -9.23
N GLY A 77 20.04 2.94 -10.31
CA GLY A 77 19.48 4.02 -11.11
C GLY A 77 18.24 3.59 -11.91
N VAL A 78 17.58 4.59 -12.52
CA VAL A 78 16.47 4.35 -13.46
C VAL A 78 17.07 4.10 -14.83
N THR A 79 17.35 2.83 -15.16
CA THR A 79 17.92 2.36 -16.44
C THR A 79 17.14 1.14 -16.93
N VAL A 80 17.29 0.78 -18.20
CA VAL A 80 16.65 -0.41 -18.79
C VAL A 80 17.21 -1.68 -18.16
N GLU A 81 18.50 -1.72 -17.87
CA GLU A 81 19.17 -2.85 -17.22
C GLU A 81 18.56 -3.13 -15.84
N ASN A 82 18.29 -2.07 -15.07
CA ASN A 82 17.72 -2.14 -13.74
C ASN A 82 16.20 -2.36 -13.72
N ALA A 83 15.52 -2.26 -14.86
CA ALA A 83 14.10 -2.59 -14.96
C ALA A 83 13.88 -4.11 -14.86
N HIS A 84 12.75 -4.53 -14.27
CA HIS A 84 12.32 -5.93 -14.25
C HIS A 84 11.57 -6.29 -15.53
N PRO A 85 11.52 -7.57 -15.91
CA PRO A 85 12.10 -8.76 -15.27
C PRO A 85 13.63 -8.83 -15.36
N HIS A 86 14.26 -9.48 -14.37
CA HIS A 86 15.67 -9.87 -14.43
C HIS A 86 15.79 -11.30 -14.92
N ILE A 87 16.81 -11.58 -15.73
CA ILE A 87 17.06 -12.90 -16.32
C ILE A 87 18.38 -13.47 -15.80
N ASP A 88 18.49 -14.79 -15.80
CA ASP A 88 19.74 -15.49 -15.52
C ASP A 88 20.76 -15.36 -16.69
N ALA A 89 21.97 -15.88 -16.49
CA ALA A 89 23.04 -15.77 -17.48
C ALA A 89 22.73 -16.50 -18.81
N GLU A 90 21.92 -17.55 -18.78
CA GLU A 90 21.53 -18.34 -19.96
C GLU A 90 20.26 -17.79 -20.64
N GLY A 91 19.56 -16.83 -20.00
CA GLY A 91 18.31 -16.25 -20.52
C GLY A 91 17.09 -17.16 -20.38
N LYS A 92 17.15 -18.19 -19.54
CA LYS A 92 16.11 -19.22 -19.38
C LYS A 92 15.18 -19.02 -18.21
N ILE A 93 15.53 -18.12 -17.28
CA ILE A 93 14.75 -17.82 -16.09
C ILE A 93 14.50 -16.33 -16.04
N ALA A 94 13.24 -15.92 -15.95
CA ALA A 94 12.85 -14.51 -15.71
C ALA A 94 12.22 -14.37 -14.34
N VAL A 95 12.62 -13.33 -13.60
CA VAL A 95 12.17 -13.03 -12.24
C VAL A 95 11.66 -11.61 -12.15
N VAL A 96 10.48 -11.43 -11.59
CA VAL A 96 9.99 -10.14 -11.08
C VAL A 96 9.89 -10.19 -9.57
N HIS A 97 10.20 -9.08 -8.90
CA HIS A 97 10.32 -9.02 -7.45
C HIS A 97 9.85 -7.67 -6.89
N ASN A 98 9.03 -7.73 -5.86
CA ASN A 98 8.70 -6.64 -4.96
C ASN A 98 9.29 -6.96 -3.58
N GLY A 99 10.08 -6.07 -3.03
CA GLY A 99 10.72 -6.25 -1.73
C GLY A 99 12.16 -5.78 -1.70
N ILE A 100 12.90 -6.25 -0.72
CA ILE A 100 14.33 -5.95 -0.53
C ILE A 100 15.05 -7.21 -0.11
N ILE A 101 16.13 -7.58 -0.80
CA ILE A 101 17.03 -8.66 -0.44
C ILE A 101 18.18 -8.08 0.41
N GLU A 102 18.06 -8.15 1.71
CA GLU A 102 19.00 -7.52 2.66
C GLU A 102 20.44 -8.04 2.54
N ASN A 103 20.61 -9.31 2.16
CA ASN A 103 21.91 -9.93 1.98
C ASN A 103 22.34 -10.04 0.50
N ALA A 104 21.76 -9.22 -0.40
CA ALA A 104 22.04 -9.25 -1.84
C ALA A 104 23.53 -9.08 -2.15
N THR A 105 24.23 -8.16 -1.49
CA THR A 105 25.66 -7.90 -1.69
C THR A 105 26.51 -9.17 -1.45
N ILE A 106 26.25 -9.86 -0.33
CA ILE A 106 27.00 -11.09 0.02
C ILE A 106 26.71 -12.21 -0.99
N LEU A 107 25.47 -12.33 -1.43
CA LEU A 107 25.07 -13.34 -2.42
C LEU A 107 25.66 -13.02 -3.80
N ARG A 108 25.70 -11.74 -4.17
CA ARG A 108 26.32 -11.26 -5.42
C ARG A 108 27.79 -11.60 -5.46
N GLU A 109 28.56 -11.22 -4.43
CA GLU A 109 30.00 -11.51 -4.34
C GLU A 109 30.30 -13.01 -4.51
N ARG A 110 29.51 -13.88 -3.88
CA ARG A 110 29.66 -15.34 -4.02
C ARG A 110 29.39 -15.85 -5.43
N LEU A 111 28.37 -15.30 -6.10
CA LEU A 111 28.05 -15.68 -7.47
C LEU A 111 29.10 -15.14 -8.46
N GLU A 112 29.64 -13.95 -8.23
CA GLU A 112 30.76 -13.37 -9.00
C GLU A 112 32.04 -14.20 -8.85
N ASP A 113 32.35 -14.67 -7.66
CA ASP A 113 33.47 -15.61 -7.38
C ASP A 113 33.30 -16.93 -8.15
N GLU A 114 32.06 -17.34 -8.44
CA GLU A 114 31.73 -18.51 -9.27
C GLU A 114 31.68 -18.19 -10.77
N GLY A 115 31.98 -16.96 -11.17
CA GLY A 115 32.06 -16.52 -12.57
C GLY A 115 30.74 -15.98 -13.15
N VAL A 116 29.73 -15.68 -12.34
CA VAL A 116 28.50 -15.04 -12.79
C VAL A 116 28.77 -13.56 -13.09
N VAL A 117 28.30 -13.10 -14.23
CA VAL A 117 28.40 -11.69 -14.64
C VAL A 117 27.03 -11.03 -14.48
N PHE A 118 26.94 -10.02 -13.61
CA PHE A 118 25.76 -9.22 -13.39
C PHE A 118 25.64 -8.08 -14.41
N ARG A 119 24.42 -7.78 -14.80
CA ARG A 119 24.10 -6.72 -15.78
C ARG A 119 23.45 -5.50 -15.14
N SER A 120 22.87 -5.68 -13.96
CA SER A 120 22.15 -4.63 -13.21
C SER A 120 22.75 -4.37 -11.85
N GLU A 121 22.34 -3.25 -11.25
CA GLU A 121 22.71 -2.87 -9.88
C GLU A 121 21.66 -3.33 -8.84
N THR A 122 20.60 -4.01 -9.29
CA THR A 122 19.48 -4.38 -8.41
C THR A 122 19.82 -5.60 -7.55
N ASP A 123 19.15 -5.69 -6.42
CA ASP A 123 19.17 -6.87 -5.55
C ASP A 123 18.43 -8.06 -6.19
N THR A 124 17.48 -7.81 -7.08
CA THR A 124 16.64 -8.83 -7.72
C THR A 124 17.41 -9.72 -8.70
N GLU A 125 18.40 -9.20 -9.44
CA GLU A 125 19.18 -10.01 -10.38
C GLU A 125 19.90 -11.16 -9.65
N VAL A 126 20.23 -10.98 -8.38
CA VAL A 126 20.81 -12.05 -7.54
C VAL A 126 19.88 -13.26 -7.47
N LEU A 127 18.56 -13.04 -7.44
CA LEU A 127 17.57 -14.13 -7.38
C LEU A 127 17.58 -14.96 -8.66
N SER A 128 17.62 -14.34 -9.85
CA SER A 128 17.60 -15.07 -11.12
C SER A 128 18.82 -16.02 -11.24
N HIS A 129 19.99 -15.53 -10.89
CA HIS A 129 21.21 -16.34 -10.91
C HIS A 129 21.24 -17.41 -9.81
N LEU A 130 20.74 -17.08 -8.60
CA LEU A 130 20.68 -18.03 -7.49
C LEU A 130 19.71 -19.18 -7.78
N ILE A 131 18.54 -18.87 -8.36
CA ILE A 131 17.56 -19.88 -8.81
C ILE A 131 18.17 -20.77 -9.91
N ALA A 132 18.84 -20.18 -10.90
CA ALA A 132 19.53 -20.92 -11.96
C ALA A 132 20.59 -21.89 -11.40
N LYS A 133 21.36 -21.43 -10.41
CA LYS A 133 22.33 -22.29 -9.72
C LYS A 133 21.64 -23.47 -9.03
N CYS A 134 20.61 -23.18 -8.23
CA CYS A 134 19.86 -24.22 -7.52
C CYS A 134 19.17 -25.20 -8.49
N LEU A 135 18.72 -24.74 -9.65
CA LEU A 135 18.07 -25.59 -10.67
C LEU A 135 19.03 -26.62 -11.27
N LYS A 136 20.33 -26.28 -11.40
CA LYS A 136 21.36 -27.23 -11.85
C LYS A 136 21.57 -28.38 -10.85
N GLU A 137 21.37 -28.11 -9.54
CA GLU A 137 21.49 -29.11 -8.48
C GLU A 137 20.18 -29.88 -8.28
N GLN A 138 19.05 -29.24 -8.49
CA GLN A 138 17.69 -29.78 -8.30
C GLN A 138 16.82 -29.40 -9.50
N PRO A 139 16.61 -30.29 -10.46
CA PRO A 139 15.89 -29.99 -11.71
C PRO A 139 14.40 -29.61 -11.55
N ASP A 140 13.82 -29.80 -10.37
CA ASP A 140 12.45 -29.37 -10.09
C ASP A 140 12.44 -27.85 -9.80
N PRO A 141 11.71 -27.03 -10.58
CA PRO A 141 11.71 -25.58 -10.43
C PRO A 141 11.21 -25.07 -9.08
N VAL A 142 10.25 -25.76 -8.46
CA VAL A 142 9.72 -25.41 -7.14
C VAL A 142 10.77 -25.69 -6.05
N MET A 143 11.47 -26.81 -6.16
CA MET A 143 12.55 -27.16 -5.25
C MET A 143 13.74 -26.23 -5.42
N ALA A 144 14.08 -25.85 -6.64
CA ALA A 144 15.15 -24.88 -6.94
C ALA A 144 14.82 -23.50 -6.35
N LEU A 145 13.60 -22.99 -6.55
CA LEU A 145 13.17 -21.73 -5.92
C LEU A 145 13.22 -21.81 -4.40
N ARG A 146 12.73 -22.90 -3.82
CA ARG A 146 12.78 -23.13 -2.37
C ARG A 146 14.20 -23.10 -1.84
N ALA A 147 15.13 -23.79 -2.51
CA ALA A 147 16.54 -23.80 -2.12
C ALA A 147 17.16 -22.41 -2.17
N ALA A 148 16.87 -21.64 -3.24
CA ALA A 148 17.31 -20.27 -3.38
C ALA A 148 16.77 -19.36 -2.25
N LEU A 149 15.46 -19.43 -1.96
CA LEU A 149 14.82 -18.59 -0.95
C LEU A 149 15.28 -18.86 0.48
N ARG A 150 15.76 -20.07 0.79
CA ARG A 150 16.39 -20.38 2.08
C ARG A 150 17.71 -19.65 2.33
N LEU A 151 18.36 -19.19 1.28
CA LEU A 151 19.61 -18.42 1.35
C LEU A 151 19.36 -16.91 1.44
N VAL A 152 18.16 -16.47 1.09
CA VAL A 152 17.76 -15.06 1.01
C VAL A 152 17.26 -14.57 2.36
N ARG A 153 17.66 -13.35 2.72
CA ARG A 153 17.13 -12.61 3.88
C ARG A 153 16.44 -11.35 3.41
N GLY A 154 15.29 -11.01 3.99
CA GLY A 154 14.55 -9.81 3.65
C GLY A 154 13.08 -10.09 3.31
N THR A 155 12.49 -9.22 2.50
CA THR A 155 11.10 -9.33 2.07
C THR A 155 11.02 -9.60 0.58
N TRP A 156 10.05 -10.41 0.17
CA TRP A 156 9.81 -10.69 -1.24
C TRP A 156 8.35 -11.01 -1.56
N GLY A 157 7.92 -10.52 -2.71
CA GLY A 157 6.82 -11.04 -3.50
C GLY A 157 7.38 -11.29 -4.90
N ILE A 158 7.55 -12.56 -5.29
CA ILE A 158 8.25 -12.96 -6.51
C ILE A 158 7.35 -13.74 -7.43
N ALA A 159 7.55 -13.54 -8.74
CA ALA A 159 7.06 -14.47 -9.76
C ALA A 159 8.20 -14.83 -10.70
N VAL A 160 8.25 -16.11 -11.07
CA VAL A 160 9.32 -16.72 -11.86
C VAL A 160 8.73 -17.47 -13.05
N LEU A 161 9.29 -17.23 -14.22
CA LEU A 161 9.09 -18.02 -15.43
C LEU A 161 10.35 -18.83 -15.74
N PHE A 162 10.13 -20.05 -16.23
CA PHE A 162 11.18 -20.94 -16.70
C PHE A 162 10.91 -21.31 -18.17
N GLU A 163 11.87 -21.14 -19.05
CA GLU A 163 11.75 -21.48 -20.47
C GLU A 163 11.39 -22.96 -20.65
N ASP A 164 12.07 -23.84 -19.91
CA ASP A 164 11.85 -25.30 -19.98
C ASP A 164 10.51 -25.75 -19.34
N HIS A 165 9.76 -24.82 -18.68
CA HIS A 165 8.45 -25.06 -18.06
C HIS A 165 7.41 -24.02 -18.47
N PRO A 166 7.07 -23.90 -19.78
CA PRO A 166 6.28 -22.79 -20.32
C PRO A 166 4.82 -22.74 -19.84
N ASN A 167 4.33 -23.82 -19.24
CA ASN A 167 2.95 -23.94 -18.75
C ASN A 167 2.84 -23.70 -17.23
N THR A 168 3.82 -22.97 -16.66
CA THR A 168 3.89 -22.82 -15.21
C THR A 168 4.45 -21.44 -14.83
N ILE A 169 3.83 -20.79 -13.87
CA ILE A 169 4.40 -19.66 -13.15
C ILE A 169 4.61 -20.12 -11.70
N ILE A 170 5.79 -19.86 -11.14
CA ILE A 170 6.02 -20.11 -9.73
C ILE A 170 6.10 -18.77 -8.99
N ALA A 171 5.31 -18.64 -7.94
CA ALA A 171 5.29 -17.44 -7.12
C ALA A 171 5.62 -17.76 -5.67
N ALA A 172 6.22 -16.80 -4.96
CA ALA A 172 6.47 -16.95 -3.53
C ALA A 172 6.32 -15.61 -2.82
N ARG A 173 5.90 -15.68 -1.55
CA ARG A 173 5.66 -14.49 -0.74
C ARG A 173 6.35 -14.56 0.61
N ASN A 174 6.92 -13.41 1.01
CA ASN A 174 7.32 -13.10 2.38
C ASN A 174 7.34 -11.58 2.57
N GLY A 175 6.36 -11.00 3.25
CA GLY A 175 6.26 -9.57 3.54
C GLY A 175 5.68 -8.70 2.42
N SER A 176 5.90 -9.02 1.13
CA SER A 176 5.32 -8.28 0.00
C SER A 176 4.10 -9.01 -0.57
N PRO A 177 2.95 -8.32 -0.78
CA PRO A 177 1.70 -8.98 -1.13
C PRO A 177 1.73 -9.62 -2.51
N LEU A 178 1.10 -10.80 -2.61
CA LEU A 178 0.75 -11.47 -3.86
C LEU A 178 -0.63 -12.10 -3.74
N VAL A 179 -1.43 -11.96 -4.79
CA VAL A 179 -2.79 -12.51 -4.91
C VAL A 179 -2.91 -13.25 -6.25
N ILE A 180 -3.53 -14.41 -6.23
CA ILE A 180 -3.77 -15.25 -7.40
C ILE A 180 -5.25 -15.21 -7.73
N GLY A 181 -5.60 -14.88 -8.97
CA GLY A 181 -6.96 -14.88 -9.47
C GLY A 181 -7.28 -16.17 -10.22
N LEU A 182 -8.40 -16.80 -9.89
CA LEU A 182 -8.84 -18.05 -10.50
C LEU A 182 -9.93 -17.76 -11.54
N GLY A 183 -9.58 -17.87 -12.82
CA GLY A 183 -10.51 -17.80 -13.96
C GLY A 183 -11.00 -19.18 -14.40
N ASP A 184 -11.64 -19.23 -15.55
CA ASP A 184 -12.09 -20.46 -16.20
C ASP A 184 -11.07 -20.88 -17.28
N GLY A 185 -10.26 -21.89 -16.98
CA GLY A 185 -9.15 -22.32 -17.84
C GLY A 185 -7.99 -21.32 -17.91
N GLU A 186 -7.91 -20.39 -16.98
CA GLU A 186 -6.85 -19.39 -16.89
C GLU A 186 -6.63 -18.94 -15.45
N THR A 187 -5.40 -18.56 -15.15
CA THR A 187 -5.01 -18.10 -13.81
C THR A 187 -4.18 -16.84 -13.91
N PHE A 188 -4.41 -15.94 -12.99
CA PHE A 188 -3.78 -14.64 -12.92
C PHE A 188 -2.96 -14.52 -11.63
N LEU A 189 -1.95 -13.69 -11.63
CA LEU A 189 -1.19 -13.28 -10.46
C LEU A 189 -1.08 -11.76 -10.43
N ALA A 190 -1.18 -11.15 -9.25
CA ALA A 190 -0.89 -9.74 -9.10
C ALA A 190 -0.36 -9.41 -7.69
N SER A 191 0.34 -8.30 -7.58
CA SER A 191 0.70 -7.72 -6.27
C SER A 191 -0.46 -6.94 -5.64
N ASP A 192 -1.54 -6.71 -6.39
CA ASP A 192 -2.74 -6.02 -5.93
C ASP A 192 -3.96 -6.56 -6.67
N PRO A 193 -5.05 -6.90 -5.98
CA PRO A 193 -6.24 -7.48 -6.59
C PRO A 193 -6.88 -6.60 -7.67
N HIS A 194 -6.59 -5.30 -7.68
CA HIS A 194 -7.11 -4.37 -8.68
C HIS A 194 -6.79 -4.76 -10.13
N ALA A 195 -5.61 -5.35 -10.37
CA ALA A 195 -5.25 -5.85 -11.69
C ALA A 195 -6.11 -7.06 -12.12
N LEU A 196 -6.72 -7.78 -11.17
CA LEU A 196 -7.45 -9.03 -11.40
C LEU A 196 -8.94 -8.84 -11.64
N VAL A 197 -9.53 -7.77 -11.11
CA VAL A 197 -10.97 -7.49 -11.10
C VAL A 197 -11.67 -7.63 -12.46
N PRO A 198 -11.06 -7.22 -13.61
CA PRO A 198 -11.69 -7.39 -14.92
C PRO A 198 -11.86 -8.84 -15.36
N TYR A 199 -11.12 -9.75 -14.74
CA TYR A 199 -11.00 -11.13 -15.20
C TYR A 199 -11.66 -12.11 -14.25
N THR A 200 -11.51 -11.91 -12.94
CA THR A 200 -12.08 -12.80 -11.92
C THR A 200 -12.28 -12.09 -10.58
N ARG A 201 -13.24 -12.60 -9.80
CA ARG A 201 -13.43 -12.20 -8.40
C ARG A 201 -13.01 -13.29 -7.41
N ARG A 202 -12.68 -14.48 -7.90
CA ARG A 202 -12.22 -15.58 -7.07
C ARG A 202 -10.71 -15.48 -6.90
N VAL A 203 -10.25 -15.25 -5.68
CA VAL A 203 -8.84 -15.01 -5.41
C VAL A 203 -8.30 -15.86 -4.27
N VAL A 204 -6.99 -16.09 -4.30
CA VAL A 204 -6.21 -16.71 -3.23
C VAL A 204 -5.11 -15.75 -2.84
N TYR A 205 -5.11 -15.27 -1.60
CA TYR A 205 -4.02 -14.47 -1.05
C TYR A 205 -2.91 -15.37 -0.54
N LEU A 206 -1.72 -15.30 -1.12
CA LEU A 206 -0.56 -16.03 -0.58
C LEU A 206 -0.21 -15.50 0.81
N GLN A 207 0.17 -16.41 1.69
CA GLN A 207 0.66 -16.08 3.02
C GLN A 207 2.19 -15.99 3.04
N ASP A 208 2.75 -15.37 4.08
CA ASP A 208 4.19 -15.31 4.24
C ASP A 208 4.79 -16.72 4.40
N GLY A 209 5.86 -16.98 3.64
CA GLY A 209 6.50 -18.29 3.58
C GLY A 209 5.82 -19.30 2.66
N GLU A 210 4.80 -18.90 1.88
CA GLU A 210 4.18 -19.77 0.87
C GLU A 210 4.82 -19.67 -0.50
N ILE A 211 4.90 -20.80 -1.18
CA ILE A 211 5.23 -20.96 -2.60
C ILE A 211 3.98 -21.48 -3.32
N ALA A 212 3.64 -20.85 -4.44
CA ALA A 212 2.55 -21.26 -5.31
C ALA A 212 3.06 -21.77 -6.65
N LEU A 213 2.57 -22.91 -7.08
CA LEU A 213 2.69 -23.41 -8.45
C LEU A 213 1.40 -23.10 -9.19
N ILE A 214 1.47 -22.25 -10.19
CA ILE A 214 0.35 -21.68 -10.93
C ILE A 214 0.33 -22.26 -12.34
N SER A 215 -0.81 -22.78 -12.75
CA SER A 215 -1.08 -23.30 -14.09
C SER A 215 -2.41 -22.75 -14.62
N ALA A 216 -2.72 -22.99 -15.88
CA ALA A 216 -4.01 -22.60 -16.46
C ALA A 216 -5.21 -23.26 -15.74
N SER A 217 -5.01 -24.42 -15.11
CA SER A 217 -6.06 -25.16 -14.39
C SER A 217 -6.24 -24.71 -12.92
N GLY A 218 -5.38 -23.81 -12.42
CA GLY A 218 -5.45 -23.31 -11.05
C GLY A 218 -4.11 -23.25 -10.34
N VAL A 219 -4.15 -23.30 -9.02
CA VAL A 219 -3.00 -23.12 -8.14
C VAL A 219 -2.89 -24.23 -7.09
N THR A 220 -1.66 -24.65 -6.79
CA THR A 220 -1.31 -25.43 -5.61
C THR A 220 -0.34 -24.64 -4.75
N THR A 221 -0.48 -24.72 -3.43
CA THR A 221 0.35 -23.98 -2.48
C THR A 221 1.08 -24.91 -1.51
N GLN A 222 2.26 -24.50 -1.08
CA GLN A 222 3.07 -25.20 -0.08
C GLN A 222 3.92 -24.20 0.69
N LEU A 223 4.32 -24.58 1.89
CA LEU A 223 5.25 -23.77 2.70
C LEU A 223 6.71 -23.93 2.23
N LEU A 224 7.57 -23.01 2.62
CA LEU A 224 9.02 -23.09 2.40
C LEU A 224 9.69 -24.32 3.02
N ASP A 225 9.11 -24.92 4.06
CA ASP A 225 9.54 -26.19 4.66
C ASP A 225 9.09 -27.42 3.85
N GLY A 226 8.09 -27.26 2.97
CA GLY A 226 7.60 -28.28 2.05
C GLY A 226 6.22 -28.83 2.34
N ASP A 227 5.60 -28.41 3.43
CA ASP A 227 4.26 -28.83 3.79
C ASP A 227 3.22 -28.28 2.78
N ALA A 228 2.42 -29.17 2.21
CA ALA A 228 1.33 -28.78 1.31
C ALA A 228 0.27 -27.99 2.08
N ARG A 229 -0.29 -26.97 1.43
CA ARG A 229 -1.42 -26.20 1.95
C ARG A 229 -2.55 -26.15 0.93
N ASP A 230 -3.78 -26.23 1.42
CA ASP A 230 -4.95 -25.99 0.59
C ASP A 230 -5.16 -24.48 0.44
N PRO A 231 -5.25 -23.96 -0.80
CA PRO A 231 -5.47 -22.54 -1.04
C PRO A 231 -6.86 -22.12 -0.55
N VAL A 232 -6.93 -21.06 0.25
CA VAL A 232 -8.19 -20.46 0.70
C VAL A 232 -8.70 -19.51 -0.38
N ILE A 233 -9.84 -19.86 -0.99
CA ILE A 233 -10.46 -19.06 -2.05
C ILE A 233 -11.39 -18.03 -1.41
N GLU A 234 -11.14 -16.75 -1.69
CA GLU A 234 -11.96 -15.62 -1.28
C GLU A 234 -12.65 -14.98 -2.49
N THR A 235 -13.69 -14.18 -2.24
CA THR A 235 -14.40 -13.45 -3.30
C THR A 235 -14.18 -11.96 -3.12
N LEU A 236 -13.66 -11.29 -4.16
CA LEU A 236 -13.50 -9.83 -4.18
C LEU A 236 -14.87 -9.14 -4.21
N GLU A 237 -15.01 -8.09 -3.39
CA GLU A 237 -16.22 -7.27 -3.36
C GLU A 237 -16.46 -6.53 -4.68
N ALA A 238 -17.75 -6.23 -4.99
CA ALA A 238 -18.16 -5.65 -6.27
C ALA A 238 -17.63 -4.22 -6.51
N GLU A 239 -17.35 -3.46 -5.45
CA GLU A 239 -16.91 -2.06 -5.52
C GLU A 239 -15.58 -1.87 -6.28
N TRP A 240 -14.74 -2.89 -6.33
CA TRP A 240 -13.46 -2.84 -7.07
C TRP A 240 -13.63 -2.80 -8.60
N ALA A 241 -14.80 -3.19 -9.13
CA ALA A 241 -15.07 -3.18 -10.58
C ALA A 241 -15.28 -1.76 -11.16
N GLU A 242 -15.55 -0.77 -10.31
CA GLU A 242 -15.97 0.58 -10.72
C GLU A 242 -14.83 1.62 -10.74
N ALA A 243 -13.58 1.21 -10.61
CA ALA A 243 -12.45 2.14 -10.54
C ALA A 243 -12.05 2.70 -11.91
N GLU A 244 -13.02 3.23 -12.67
CA GLU A 244 -12.76 3.99 -13.89
C GLU A 244 -12.57 5.48 -13.58
N LYS A 245 -11.74 6.16 -14.39
CA LYS A 245 -11.48 7.59 -14.23
C LYS A 245 -12.71 8.46 -14.53
N GLY A 246 -13.60 7.98 -15.40
CA GLY A 246 -14.75 8.73 -15.88
C GLY A 246 -14.31 9.99 -16.63
N ASP A 247 -15.06 11.08 -16.49
CA ASP A 247 -14.82 12.35 -17.17
C ASP A 247 -13.69 13.19 -16.55
N PHE A 248 -13.09 12.72 -15.47
CA PHE A 248 -12.00 13.46 -14.81
C PHE A 248 -10.66 13.30 -15.54
N PRO A 249 -9.86 14.36 -15.65
CA PRO A 249 -8.52 14.29 -16.26
C PRO A 249 -7.57 13.39 -15.48
N HIS A 250 -7.72 13.30 -14.15
CA HIS A 250 -6.86 12.56 -13.23
C HIS A 250 -7.67 11.80 -12.18
N PHE A 251 -7.19 10.63 -11.77
CA PHE A 251 -7.79 9.85 -10.67
C PHE A 251 -7.86 10.65 -9.37
N MET A 252 -6.79 11.36 -9.02
CA MET A 252 -6.79 12.17 -7.80
C MET A 252 -7.91 13.20 -7.76
N LEU A 253 -8.15 13.91 -8.86
CA LEU A 253 -9.24 14.89 -8.92
C LEU A 253 -10.60 14.22 -8.74
N LYS A 254 -10.83 13.07 -9.38
CA LYS A 254 -12.03 12.24 -9.16
C LYS A 254 -12.17 11.88 -7.68
N GLU A 255 -11.11 11.33 -7.08
CA GLU A 255 -11.09 10.86 -5.69
C GLU A 255 -11.29 12.01 -4.69
N MET A 256 -10.79 13.20 -4.99
CA MET A 256 -11.11 14.41 -4.22
C MET A 256 -12.61 14.72 -4.24
N HIS A 257 -13.26 14.60 -5.39
CA HIS A 257 -14.71 14.79 -5.52
C HIS A 257 -15.54 13.65 -4.90
N GLU A 258 -14.99 12.47 -4.79
CA GLU A 258 -15.64 11.33 -4.15
C GLU A 258 -15.59 11.37 -2.60
N GLN A 259 -14.81 12.26 -2.00
CA GLN A 259 -14.63 12.32 -0.54
C GLN A 259 -15.95 12.40 0.23
N ALA A 260 -16.87 13.25 -0.19
CA ALA A 260 -18.17 13.40 0.48
C ALA A 260 -18.95 12.09 0.52
N GLN A 261 -19.00 11.37 -0.62
CA GLN A 261 -19.69 10.09 -0.70
C GLN A 261 -18.96 9.01 0.11
N ALA A 262 -17.63 8.99 0.08
CA ALA A 262 -16.80 8.06 0.87
C ALA A 262 -17.01 8.27 2.38
N LEU A 263 -17.06 9.52 2.83
CA LEU A 263 -17.36 9.87 4.22
C LEU A 263 -18.75 9.41 4.64
N ARG A 264 -19.78 9.61 3.78
CA ARG A 264 -21.13 9.10 4.07
C ARG A 264 -21.13 7.58 4.26
N ARG A 265 -20.43 6.83 3.41
CA ARG A 265 -20.27 5.36 3.57
C ARG A 265 -19.55 5.00 4.87
N CYS A 266 -18.49 5.71 5.18
CA CYS A 266 -17.72 5.48 6.42
C CYS A 266 -18.56 5.69 7.68
N LEU A 267 -19.42 6.70 7.69
CA LEU A 267 -20.24 7.07 8.86
C LEU A 267 -21.56 6.29 8.94
N SER A 268 -22.07 5.81 7.81
CA SER A 268 -23.36 5.14 7.72
C SER A 268 -23.45 3.91 8.63
N GLY A 269 -24.52 3.86 9.44
CA GLY A 269 -24.78 2.76 10.37
C GLY A 269 -23.84 2.72 11.59
N ARG A 270 -22.89 3.64 11.67
CA ARG A 270 -21.90 3.72 12.78
C ARG A 270 -22.17 4.83 13.78
N VAL A 271 -22.79 5.92 13.34
CA VAL A 271 -23.12 7.07 14.18
C VAL A 271 -24.63 7.18 14.29
N VAL A 272 -25.14 7.22 15.52
CA VAL A 272 -26.55 7.50 15.84
C VAL A 272 -26.58 8.87 16.49
N ALA A 273 -26.77 9.91 15.67
CA ALA A 273 -26.65 11.30 16.09
C ALA A 273 -27.65 11.66 17.20
N GLU A 274 -28.92 11.21 17.06
CA GLU A 274 -29.99 11.46 18.03
C GLU A 274 -29.66 11.03 19.46
N ASP A 275 -28.87 9.96 19.60
CA ASP A 275 -28.44 9.41 20.89
C ASP A 275 -27.02 9.83 21.29
N GLY A 276 -26.27 10.45 20.39
CA GLY A 276 -24.84 10.72 20.57
C GLY A 276 -24.04 9.43 20.76
N ARG A 277 -24.39 8.36 20.03
CA ARG A 277 -23.73 7.06 20.12
C ARG A 277 -23.00 6.72 18.84
N ALA A 278 -21.89 6.03 18.99
CA ALA A 278 -21.19 5.39 17.88
C ALA A 278 -21.03 3.90 18.15
N ASN A 279 -20.99 3.11 17.07
CA ASN A 279 -20.81 1.66 17.15
C ASN A 279 -19.84 1.19 16.06
N LEU A 280 -18.71 0.66 16.49
CA LEU A 280 -17.71 0.00 15.66
C LEU A 280 -17.63 -1.48 16.08
N GLY A 281 -18.64 -2.27 15.72
CA GLY A 281 -18.76 -3.67 16.12
C GLY A 281 -17.55 -4.54 15.75
N GLY A 282 -16.90 -4.26 14.62
CA GLY A 282 -15.69 -4.96 14.19
C GLY A 282 -14.47 -4.79 15.09
N LEU A 283 -14.48 -3.84 16.03
CA LEU A 283 -13.41 -3.72 17.03
C LEU A 283 -13.47 -4.82 18.10
N GLU A 284 -14.62 -5.47 18.26
CA GLU A 284 -14.84 -6.51 19.28
C GLU A 284 -14.43 -6.08 20.68
N LEU A 285 -14.79 -4.84 21.04
CA LEU A 285 -14.51 -4.24 22.34
C LEU A 285 -15.83 -4.06 23.12
N SER A 286 -15.91 -4.67 24.29
CA SER A 286 -16.99 -4.42 25.23
C SER A 286 -16.84 -3.03 25.88
N SER A 287 -17.95 -2.47 26.40
CA SER A 287 -17.90 -1.21 27.15
C SER A 287 -16.96 -1.27 28.37
N ARG A 288 -16.82 -2.44 29.00
CA ARG A 288 -15.90 -2.66 30.13
C ARG A 288 -14.44 -2.58 29.68
N GLU A 289 -14.10 -3.15 28.54
CA GLU A 289 -12.74 -3.07 27.98
C GLU A 289 -12.42 -1.63 27.61
N MET A 290 -13.34 -0.92 26.95
CA MET A 290 -13.15 0.50 26.61
C MET A 290 -12.88 1.38 27.83
N VAL A 291 -13.59 1.16 28.94
CA VAL A 291 -13.34 1.90 30.20
C VAL A 291 -11.95 1.60 30.75
N ASN A 292 -11.45 0.38 30.60
CA ASN A 292 -10.15 -0.05 31.12
C ASN A 292 -8.95 0.36 30.26
N ILE A 293 -9.16 0.85 29.04
CA ILE A 293 -8.07 1.35 28.19
C ILE A 293 -7.39 2.54 28.87
N GLN A 294 -6.10 2.46 29.11
CA GLN A 294 -5.32 3.52 29.73
C GLN A 294 -4.47 4.31 28.75
N ARG A 295 -4.20 3.76 27.59
CA ARG A 295 -3.41 4.40 26.55
C ARG A 295 -3.84 3.93 25.16
N ILE A 296 -3.78 4.81 24.18
CA ILE A 296 -3.96 4.49 22.76
C ILE A 296 -2.66 4.75 22.01
N GLY A 297 -2.23 3.78 21.18
CA GLY A 297 -1.15 3.96 20.23
C GLY A 297 -1.70 3.84 18.79
N LEU A 298 -1.47 4.84 17.95
CA LEU A 298 -1.88 4.83 16.57
C LEU A 298 -0.64 4.67 15.68
N LEU A 299 -0.58 3.61 14.88
CA LEU A 299 0.58 3.20 14.07
C LEU A 299 0.26 3.43 12.59
N GLY A 300 1.07 4.21 11.90
CA GLY A 300 0.88 4.45 10.46
C GLY A 300 2.12 5.03 9.81
N CYS A 301 2.16 5.01 8.47
CA CYS A 301 3.20 5.62 7.64
C CYS A 301 2.59 6.69 6.73
N GLY A 302 3.34 7.77 6.42
CA GLY A 302 2.92 8.83 5.50
C GLY A 302 1.55 9.42 5.86
N THR A 303 0.64 9.45 4.90
CA THR A 303 -0.74 9.92 5.04
C THR A 303 -1.47 9.27 6.23
N ALA A 304 -1.32 7.95 6.42
CA ALA A 304 -1.92 7.26 7.56
C ALA A 304 -1.35 7.73 8.90
N HIS A 305 -0.05 8.06 8.97
CA HIS A 305 0.53 8.66 10.17
C HIS A 305 -0.06 10.05 10.46
N TYR A 306 -0.30 10.88 9.45
CA TYR A 306 -0.95 12.19 9.68
C TYR A 306 -2.41 12.04 10.12
N ALA A 307 -3.14 11.07 9.59
CA ALA A 307 -4.47 10.72 10.11
C ALA A 307 -4.40 10.24 11.58
N CYS A 308 -3.38 9.45 11.95
CA CYS A 308 -3.11 9.06 13.34
C CYS A 308 -2.86 10.27 14.24
N ARG A 309 -2.13 11.30 13.78
CA ARG A 309 -1.89 12.52 14.58
C ARG A 309 -3.19 13.28 14.87
N VAL A 310 -4.07 13.38 13.88
CA VAL A 310 -5.40 13.97 14.07
C VAL A 310 -6.20 13.14 15.08
N GLY A 311 -6.25 11.81 14.90
CA GLY A 311 -6.97 10.89 15.77
C GLY A 311 -6.46 10.89 17.21
N ALA A 312 -5.13 10.89 17.41
CA ALA A 312 -4.54 10.96 18.75
C ALA A 312 -4.96 12.21 19.51
N THR A 313 -4.90 13.38 18.84
CA THR A 313 -5.33 14.65 19.43
C THR A 313 -6.82 14.62 19.80
N ALA A 314 -7.68 14.11 18.91
CA ALA A 314 -9.11 13.98 19.17
C ALA A 314 -9.41 13.06 20.37
N ILE A 315 -8.71 11.91 20.47
CA ILE A 315 -8.86 10.97 21.59
C ILE A 315 -8.48 11.65 22.92
N GLU A 316 -7.37 12.37 22.96
CA GLU A 316 -6.95 13.07 24.18
C GLU A 316 -7.94 14.17 24.59
N GLN A 317 -8.44 14.94 23.62
CA GLN A 317 -9.37 16.04 23.87
C GLN A 317 -10.74 15.56 24.35
N LEU A 318 -11.31 14.54 23.71
CA LEU A 318 -12.69 14.12 23.94
C LEU A 318 -12.81 12.93 24.90
N ALA A 319 -11.98 11.91 24.74
CA ALA A 319 -12.04 10.70 25.56
C ALA A 319 -11.14 10.77 26.81
N ARG A 320 -10.27 11.78 26.91
CA ARG A 320 -9.35 12.01 28.03
C ARG A 320 -8.46 10.78 28.32
N VAL A 321 -8.03 10.10 27.25
CA VAL A 321 -7.11 8.98 27.31
C VAL A 321 -5.81 9.39 26.62
N PRO A 322 -4.64 9.22 27.25
CA PRO A 322 -3.36 9.47 26.62
C PRO A 322 -3.25 8.72 25.28
N ALA A 323 -2.97 9.45 24.20
CA ALA A 323 -2.88 8.89 22.88
C ALA A 323 -1.62 9.39 22.16
N SER A 324 -0.99 8.51 21.38
CA SER A 324 0.19 8.86 20.57
C SER A 324 0.05 8.36 19.16
N ALA A 325 0.50 9.17 18.20
CA ALA A 325 0.69 8.76 16.80
C ALA A 325 2.16 8.43 16.59
N GLU A 326 2.42 7.24 16.08
CA GLU A 326 3.74 6.69 15.89
C GLU A 326 4.00 6.45 14.40
N VAL A 327 5.17 6.82 13.92
CA VAL A 327 5.64 6.41 12.59
C VAL A 327 5.97 4.91 12.67
N ALA A 328 5.23 4.08 11.95
CA ALA A 328 5.31 2.63 12.11
C ALA A 328 6.70 2.05 11.74
N SER A 329 7.39 2.62 10.76
CA SER A 329 8.76 2.24 10.41
C SER A 329 9.73 2.41 11.57
N GLU A 330 9.63 3.53 12.31
CA GLU A 330 10.48 3.81 13.46
C GLU A 330 10.05 3.03 14.71
N PHE A 331 8.74 2.83 14.87
CA PHE A 331 8.17 2.15 16.03
C PHE A 331 8.76 0.76 16.23
N ARG A 332 8.81 -0.07 15.18
CA ARG A 332 9.35 -1.44 15.26
C ARG A 332 10.84 -1.49 15.62
N HIS A 333 11.63 -0.51 15.15
CA HIS A 333 13.09 -0.52 15.32
C HIS A 333 13.57 0.02 16.66
N ARG A 334 12.78 0.86 17.31
CA ARG A 334 13.15 1.43 18.62
C ARG A 334 12.93 0.51 19.81
N ASN A 335 12.51 -0.76 19.60
CA ASN A 335 12.19 -1.72 20.66
C ASN A 335 11.16 -1.16 21.67
N PRO A 336 9.91 -0.87 21.24
CA PRO A 336 8.94 -0.12 22.04
C PRO A 336 8.53 -0.87 23.30
N VAL A 337 8.25 -0.11 24.36
CA VAL A 337 7.61 -0.65 25.56
C VAL A 337 6.11 -0.71 25.33
N ILE A 338 5.54 -1.90 25.39
CA ILE A 338 4.10 -2.13 25.24
C ILE A 338 3.44 -2.12 26.61
N HIS A 339 2.50 -1.19 26.82
CA HIS A 339 1.76 -1.12 28.09
C HIS A 339 0.62 -2.17 28.07
N PRO A 340 0.44 -2.98 29.14
CA PRO A 340 -0.55 -4.07 29.15
C PRO A 340 -2.01 -3.61 28.94
N GLN A 341 -2.33 -2.38 29.29
CA GLN A 341 -3.68 -1.79 29.15
C GLN A 341 -3.73 -0.75 28.00
N ALA A 342 -2.77 -0.80 27.08
CA ALA A 342 -2.82 -0.02 25.85
C ALA A 342 -3.55 -0.78 24.75
N LEU A 343 -4.31 -0.03 23.96
CA LEU A 343 -4.85 -0.49 22.69
C LEU A 343 -4.10 0.18 21.55
N TYR A 344 -3.63 -0.60 20.60
CA TYR A 344 -2.97 -0.08 19.41
C TYR A 344 -3.91 -0.18 18.20
N PHE A 345 -3.78 0.78 17.29
CA PHE A 345 -4.44 0.74 15.98
C PHE A 345 -3.39 0.78 14.89
N ALA A 346 -3.47 -0.15 13.94
CA ALA A 346 -2.70 -0.15 12.71
C ALA A 346 -3.53 0.50 11.61
N VAL A 347 -3.13 1.70 11.19
CA VAL A 347 -3.85 2.50 10.20
C VAL A 347 -3.16 2.40 8.86
N SER A 348 -3.88 1.95 7.82
CA SER A 348 -3.34 1.80 6.48
C SER A 348 -4.46 1.79 5.44
N GLN A 349 -4.31 2.54 4.35
CA GLN A 349 -5.27 2.47 3.24
C GLN A 349 -5.25 1.09 2.59
N SER A 350 -4.10 0.60 2.15
CA SER A 350 -3.97 -0.68 1.46
C SER A 350 -4.09 -1.89 2.39
N GLY A 351 -3.80 -1.71 3.69
CA GLY A 351 -3.64 -2.83 4.62
C GLY A 351 -2.45 -3.75 4.33
N GLU A 352 -1.52 -3.30 3.44
CA GLU A 352 -0.35 -4.07 2.98
C GLU A 352 0.98 -3.32 3.23
N THR A 353 0.95 -2.22 3.99
CA THR A 353 2.16 -1.44 4.28
C THR A 353 3.10 -2.24 5.16
N ALA A 354 4.25 -2.63 4.63
CA ALA A 354 5.19 -3.56 5.29
C ALA A 354 5.64 -3.08 6.68
N ASP A 355 5.95 -1.79 6.82
CA ASP A 355 6.36 -1.23 8.12
C ASP A 355 5.22 -1.20 9.14
N THR A 356 4.00 -0.91 8.70
CA THR A 356 2.82 -0.96 9.56
C THR A 356 2.54 -2.40 10.01
N LEU A 357 2.66 -3.36 9.09
CA LEU A 357 2.55 -4.79 9.41
C LEU A 357 3.65 -5.23 10.38
N GLY A 358 4.89 -4.80 10.16
CA GLY A 358 6.00 -5.05 11.09
C GLY A 358 5.74 -4.50 12.49
N ALA A 359 5.13 -3.30 12.59
CA ALA A 359 4.73 -2.71 13.86
C ALA A 359 3.58 -3.50 14.54
N VAL A 360 2.61 -4.02 13.77
CA VAL A 360 1.56 -4.93 14.28
C VAL A 360 2.18 -6.14 14.95
N ARG A 361 3.08 -6.82 14.24
CA ARG A 361 3.77 -8.02 14.75
C ARG A 361 4.59 -7.72 16.00
N GLU A 362 5.27 -6.57 16.04
CA GLU A 362 6.04 -6.12 17.22
C GLU A 362 5.15 -5.93 18.45
N VAL A 363 3.97 -5.32 18.29
CA VAL A 363 2.99 -5.19 19.38
C VAL A 363 2.51 -6.55 19.86
N GLN A 364 2.17 -7.46 18.94
CA GLN A 364 1.64 -8.80 19.24
C GLN A 364 2.68 -9.70 19.93
N ILE A 365 3.92 -9.73 19.44
CA ILE A 365 5.03 -10.49 20.04
C ILE A 365 5.25 -10.07 21.50
N LYS A 366 5.05 -8.78 21.79
CA LYS A 366 5.17 -8.23 23.15
C LYS A 366 3.89 -8.34 23.98
N GLY A 367 2.87 -9.07 23.50
CA GLY A 367 1.63 -9.32 24.21
C GLY A 367 0.64 -8.15 24.21
N GLY A 368 0.82 -7.14 23.36
CA GLY A 368 -0.09 -6.02 23.19
C GLY A 368 -1.30 -6.35 22.31
N GLN A 369 -2.36 -5.55 22.46
CA GLN A 369 -3.55 -5.64 21.64
C GLN A 369 -3.48 -4.64 20.49
N VAL A 370 -3.77 -5.08 19.26
CA VAL A 370 -3.81 -4.22 18.08
C VAL A 370 -5.09 -4.47 17.27
N ARG A 371 -5.64 -3.42 16.68
CA ARG A 371 -6.82 -3.43 15.80
C ARG A 371 -6.47 -2.77 14.48
N GLY A 372 -7.04 -3.26 13.38
CA GLY A 372 -6.84 -2.66 12.06
C GLY A 372 -7.80 -1.49 11.82
N VAL A 373 -7.32 -0.42 11.17
CA VAL A 373 -8.14 0.60 10.52
C VAL A 373 -7.69 0.64 9.07
N VAL A 374 -8.38 -0.08 8.21
CA VAL A 374 -7.94 -0.36 6.84
C VAL A 374 -9.06 -0.15 5.82
N ASN A 375 -8.71 0.07 4.56
CA ASN A 375 -9.71 0.20 3.50
C ASN A 375 -9.97 -1.15 2.80
N VAL A 376 -8.92 -1.94 2.58
CA VAL A 376 -9.02 -3.16 1.79
C VAL A 376 -9.45 -4.32 2.69
N VAL A 377 -10.63 -4.87 2.39
CA VAL A 377 -11.15 -6.08 3.05
C VAL A 377 -10.24 -7.26 2.74
N GLY A 378 -9.97 -8.09 3.74
CA GLY A 378 -9.09 -9.27 3.59
C GLY A 378 -7.60 -8.94 3.44
N SER A 379 -7.18 -7.67 3.57
CA SER A 379 -5.76 -7.30 3.54
C SER A 379 -4.95 -7.93 4.68
N THR A 380 -3.64 -7.98 4.52
CA THR A 380 -2.75 -8.65 5.49
C THR A 380 -2.87 -8.06 6.90
N ILE A 381 -2.90 -6.71 7.02
CA ILE A 381 -3.08 -6.06 8.32
C ILE A 381 -4.45 -6.40 8.92
N ALA A 382 -5.52 -6.44 8.10
CA ALA A 382 -6.85 -6.83 8.58
C ALA A 382 -6.85 -8.25 9.16
N ARG A 383 -6.26 -9.20 8.46
CA ARG A 383 -6.18 -10.60 8.89
C ARG A 383 -5.30 -10.78 10.14
N GLU A 384 -4.14 -10.14 10.18
CA GLU A 384 -3.22 -10.27 11.32
C GLU A 384 -3.76 -9.59 12.59
N CYS A 385 -4.48 -8.48 12.44
CA CYS A 385 -5.16 -7.86 13.57
C CYS A 385 -6.39 -8.68 14.04
N GLY A 386 -7.00 -9.45 13.16
CA GLY A 386 -8.19 -10.28 13.41
C GLY A 386 -9.48 -9.48 13.62
N SER A 387 -9.38 -8.24 14.07
CA SER A 387 -10.51 -7.33 14.33
C SER A 387 -10.12 -5.88 14.03
N GLY A 388 -11.10 -5.04 13.69
CA GLY A 388 -10.81 -3.68 13.28
C GLY A 388 -11.99 -2.97 12.62
N VAL A 389 -11.66 -1.93 11.87
CA VAL A 389 -12.61 -1.07 11.15
C VAL A 389 -12.21 -0.97 9.69
N TYR A 390 -13.14 -1.29 8.79
CA TYR A 390 -12.99 -0.93 7.37
C TYR A 390 -13.48 0.49 7.14
N ILE A 391 -12.68 1.32 6.47
CA ILE A 391 -13.01 2.74 6.30
C ILE A 391 -13.95 3.02 5.12
N HIS A 392 -14.21 2.03 4.26
CA HIS A 392 -15.15 2.08 3.12
C HIS A 392 -14.96 3.30 2.20
N SER A 393 -13.70 3.67 1.93
CA SER A 393 -13.42 4.77 0.99
C SER A 393 -13.60 4.37 -0.48
N GLY A 394 -13.78 3.07 -0.75
CA GLY A 394 -13.74 2.50 -2.09
C GLY A 394 -12.31 2.43 -2.64
N PRO A 395 -12.14 2.03 -3.90
CA PRO A 395 -10.83 1.96 -4.53
C PRO A 395 -10.20 3.35 -4.67
N GLU A 396 -8.92 3.48 -4.31
CA GLU A 396 -8.12 4.70 -4.44
C GLU A 396 -6.94 4.40 -5.35
N MET A 397 -6.94 5.02 -6.54
CA MET A 397 -6.06 4.74 -7.67
C MET A 397 -4.96 5.79 -7.84
N ALA A 398 -5.15 6.97 -7.25
CA ALA A 398 -4.15 8.02 -7.27
C ALA A 398 -2.92 7.62 -6.43
N VAL A 399 -1.74 8.04 -6.87
CA VAL A 399 -0.49 7.84 -6.11
C VAL A 399 -0.61 8.46 -4.73
N ALA A 400 -1.15 9.67 -4.65
CA ALA A 400 -1.36 10.39 -3.41
C ALA A 400 -2.78 10.13 -2.87
N SER A 401 -2.86 9.63 -1.65
CA SER A 401 -4.12 9.35 -0.96
C SER A 401 -4.89 10.64 -0.66
N THR A 402 -6.21 10.62 -0.85
CA THR A 402 -7.13 11.74 -0.60
C THR A 402 -8.33 11.31 0.23
N LYS A 403 -9.30 10.61 -0.40
CA LYS A 403 -10.52 10.16 0.28
C LYS A 403 -10.26 9.15 1.38
N ALA A 404 -9.21 8.32 1.27
CA ALA A 404 -8.85 7.40 2.33
C ALA A 404 -8.31 8.14 3.56
N PHE A 405 -7.56 9.25 3.39
CA PHE A 405 -7.16 10.10 4.52
C PHE A 405 -8.37 10.61 5.30
N SER A 406 -9.33 11.22 4.61
CA SER A 406 -10.55 11.74 5.22
C SER A 406 -11.34 10.65 5.94
N ASN A 407 -11.42 9.44 5.35
CA ASN A 407 -12.12 8.31 5.95
C ASN A 407 -11.36 7.69 7.14
N MET A 408 -10.01 7.63 7.11
CA MET A 408 -9.22 7.23 8.28
C MET A 408 -9.47 8.19 9.46
N VAL A 409 -9.45 9.48 9.20
CA VAL A 409 -9.77 10.50 10.20
C VAL A 409 -11.20 10.30 10.74
N ALA A 410 -12.20 10.17 9.85
CA ALA A 410 -13.59 9.94 10.24
C ALA A 410 -13.77 8.67 11.10
N ALA A 411 -13.14 7.55 10.73
CA ALA A 411 -13.18 6.32 11.50
C ALA A 411 -12.57 6.48 12.90
N LEU A 412 -11.48 7.22 13.01
CA LEU A 412 -10.86 7.54 14.30
C LEU A 412 -11.74 8.47 15.14
N TYR A 413 -12.48 9.41 14.56
CA TYR A 413 -13.45 10.23 15.26
C TYR A 413 -14.66 9.41 15.72
N VAL A 414 -15.16 8.47 14.94
CA VAL A 414 -16.21 7.52 15.36
C VAL A 414 -15.75 6.69 16.56
N PHE A 415 -14.52 6.17 16.51
CA PHE A 415 -13.91 5.48 17.66
C PHE A 415 -13.79 6.40 18.88
N THR A 416 -13.34 7.63 18.68
CA THR A 416 -13.21 8.62 19.74
C THR A 416 -14.54 8.90 20.42
N LEU A 417 -15.62 9.08 19.66
CA LEU A 417 -16.97 9.25 20.19
C LEU A 417 -17.41 8.03 21.02
N GLN A 418 -17.20 6.82 20.48
CA GLN A 418 -17.54 5.57 21.18
C GLN A 418 -16.79 5.43 22.50
N LEU A 419 -15.48 5.69 22.50
CA LEU A 419 -14.63 5.64 23.68
C LEU A 419 -15.02 6.73 24.71
N ALA A 420 -15.20 7.96 24.26
CA ALA A 420 -15.54 9.08 25.11
C ALA A 420 -16.91 8.88 25.81
N ARG A 421 -17.89 8.34 25.08
CA ARG A 421 -19.21 7.98 25.64
C ARG A 421 -19.15 6.86 26.67
N ALA A 422 -18.26 5.91 26.49
CA ALA A 422 -18.05 4.84 27.48
C ALA A 422 -17.40 5.36 28.78
N ARG A 423 -16.76 6.54 28.76
CA ARG A 423 -15.94 7.07 29.84
C ARG A 423 -16.53 8.32 30.49
N THR A 424 -16.43 9.44 29.83
CA THR A 424 -16.63 10.75 30.51
C THR A 424 -17.55 11.69 29.73
N LEU A 425 -17.75 11.53 28.45
CA LEU A 425 -18.51 12.49 27.64
C LEU A 425 -20.00 12.45 27.97
N ALA A 426 -20.56 13.60 28.35
CA ALA A 426 -21.98 13.68 28.68
C ALA A 426 -22.89 13.43 27.45
N PRO A 427 -24.12 12.90 27.63
CA PRO A 427 -25.03 12.59 26.53
C PRO A 427 -25.30 13.74 25.56
N HIS A 428 -25.43 14.97 26.08
CA HIS A 428 -25.73 16.16 25.27
C HIS A 428 -24.51 16.61 24.44
N GLU A 429 -23.31 16.55 25.02
CA GLU A 429 -22.05 16.85 24.31
C GLU A 429 -21.80 15.83 23.22
N ALA A 430 -22.01 14.55 23.52
CA ALA A 430 -21.87 13.47 22.55
C ALA A 430 -22.86 13.60 21.39
N ARG A 431 -24.10 14.06 21.66
CA ARG A 431 -25.09 14.32 20.59
C ARG A 431 -24.63 15.46 19.70
N ALA A 432 -24.23 16.59 20.27
CA ALA A 432 -23.72 17.73 19.50
C ALA A 432 -22.54 17.31 18.61
N PHE A 433 -21.59 16.58 19.16
CA PHE A 433 -20.44 16.08 18.41
C PHE A 433 -20.84 15.10 17.30
N ALA A 434 -21.80 14.21 17.55
CA ALA A 434 -22.28 13.25 16.55
C ALA A 434 -23.02 13.97 15.40
N GLU A 435 -23.84 14.99 15.73
CA GLU A 435 -24.52 15.82 14.75
C GLU A 435 -23.53 16.57 13.86
N GLU A 436 -22.51 17.21 14.44
CA GLU A 436 -21.45 17.89 13.70
C GLU A 436 -20.66 16.90 12.81
N LEU A 437 -20.31 15.71 13.31
CA LEU A 437 -19.61 14.69 12.53
C LEU A 437 -20.43 14.24 11.31
N MET A 438 -21.75 14.11 11.47
CA MET A 438 -22.65 13.74 10.37
C MET A 438 -22.86 14.85 9.36
N MET A 439 -22.54 16.11 9.67
CA MET A 439 -22.58 17.23 8.72
C MET A 439 -21.32 17.32 7.85
N VAL A 440 -20.21 16.71 8.26
CA VAL A 440 -18.91 16.83 7.55
C VAL A 440 -19.01 16.44 6.07
N PRO A 441 -19.67 15.36 5.67
CA PRO A 441 -19.81 15.01 4.23
C PRO A 441 -20.46 16.12 3.40
N ASP A 442 -21.49 16.76 3.93
CA ASP A 442 -22.22 17.83 3.23
C ASP A 442 -21.39 19.12 3.13
N LEU A 443 -20.61 19.42 4.16
CA LEU A 443 -19.66 20.54 4.15
C LEU A 443 -18.57 20.31 3.11
N VAL A 444 -18.00 19.11 3.04
CA VAL A 444 -17.00 18.73 2.03
C VAL A 444 -17.60 18.83 0.63
N GLU A 445 -18.80 18.31 0.40
CA GLU A 445 -19.47 18.39 -0.89
C GLU A 445 -19.75 19.85 -1.30
N SER A 446 -20.19 20.68 -0.36
CA SER A 446 -20.42 22.10 -0.60
C SER A 446 -19.14 22.84 -0.95
N TYR A 447 -18.04 22.54 -0.28
CA TYR A 447 -16.73 23.12 -0.57
C TYR A 447 -16.24 22.72 -1.97
N LEU A 448 -16.33 21.45 -2.33
CA LEU A 448 -15.88 20.92 -3.63
C LEU A 448 -16.70 21.42 -4.83
N LYS A 449 -17.92 21.91 -4.61
CA LYS A 449 -18.74 22.56 -5.64
C LYS A 449 -18.33 24.01 -5.92
N GLN A 450 -17.46 24.59 -5.09
CA GLN A 450 -16.96 25.95 -5.31
C GLN A 450 -15.89 25.93 -6.39
N GLU A 451 -15.98 26.86 -7.33
CA GLU A 451 -14.93 27.09 -8.31
C GLU A 451 -13.78 27.88 -7.64
N VAL A 452 -12.71 27.18 -7.25
CA VAL A 452 -11.53 27.79 -6.69
C VAL A 452 -10.48 27.97 -7.80
N ASN A 453 -10.16 29.21 -8.12
CA ASN A 453 -9.08 29.50 -9.07
C ASN A 453 -7.70 29.34 -8.38
N VAL A 454 -7.06 28.20 -8.61
CA VAL A 454 -5.73 27.88 -8.07
C VAL A 454 -4.58 28.33 -8.98
N ALA A 455 -4.86 28.80 -10.21
CA ALA A 455 -3.82 29.12 -11.19
C ALA A 455 -2.75 30.13 -10.67
N PRO A 456 -3.11 31.23 -9.98
CA PRO A 456 -2.08 32.15 -9.46
C PRO A 456 -1.17 31.51 -8.42
N VAL A 457 -1.70 30.55 -7.64
CA VAL A 457 -0.92 29.82 -6.63
C VAL A 457 0.01 28.82 -7.31
N VAL A 458 -0.45 28.15 -8.36
CA VAL A 458 0.36 27.21 -9.16
C VAL A 458 1.52 27.94 -9.83
N GLU A 459 1.27 29.09 -10.48
CA GLU A 459 2.31 29.93 -11.10
C GLU A 459 3.37 30.35 -10.05
N TRP A 460 2.93 30.77 -8.89
CA TRP A 460 3.84 31.15 -7.80
C TRP A 460 4.72 30.01 -7.32
N ILE A 461 4.13 28.80 -7.13
CA ILE A 461 4.85 27.61 -6.65
C ILE A 461 5.89 27.13 -7.69
N GLN A 462 5.60 27.20 -8.98
CA GLN A 462 6.49 26.72 -10.04
C GLN A 462 7.87 27.42 -10.04
N GLU A 463 7.95 28.66 -9.59
CA GLU A 463 9.17 29.45 -9.55
C GLU A 463 9.96 29.29 -8.25
N CYS A 464 9.43 28.56 -7.26
CA CYS A 464 9.97 28.50 -5.91
C CYS A 464 10.86 27.29 -5.65
N ARG A 465 11.88 27.47 -4.82
CA ARG A 465 12.80 26.39 -4.41
C ARG A 465 12.16 25.42 -3.42
N SER A 466 11.26 25.93 -2.58
CA SER A 466 10.56 25.16 -1.56
C SER A 466 9.28 25.86 -1.13
N VAL A 467 8.37 25.09 -0.56
CA VAL A 467 7.09 25.57 -0.03
C VAL A 467 6.99 25.21 1.44
N LEU A 468 6.53 26.14 2.28
CA LEU A 468 6.28 25.91 3.69
C LEU A 468 4.80 25.69 3.95
N PHE A 469 4.52 24.73 4.83
CA PHE A 469 3.17 24.43 5.33
C PHE A 469 3.12 24.58 6.84
N LEU A 470 2.21 25.40 7.33
CA LEU A 470 2.09 25.74 8.75
C LEU A 470 0.69 25.46 9.27
N GLY A 471 0.63 24.97 10.48
CA GLY A 471 -0.62 24.78 11.22
C GLY A 471 -0.35 24.71 12.71
N ARG A 472 -1.40 24.72 13.53
CA ARG A 472 -1.31 24.54 14.97
C ARG A 472 -2.29 23.48 15.46
N GLY A 473 -1.92 22.71 16.49
CA GLY A 473 -2.78 21.62 16.99
C GLY A 473 -3.13 20.62 15.88
N LEU A 474 -4.40 20.36 15.66
CA LEU A 474 -4.91 19.49 14.59
C LEU A 474 -4.46 19.96 13.21
N SER A 475 -4.49 21.28 12.98
CA SER A 475 -4.10 21.89 11.70
C SER A 475 -2.63 21.66 11.35
N ALA A 476 -1.74 21.42 12.32
CA ALA A 476 -0.35 21.06 12.03
C ALA A 476 -0.22 19.67 11.37
N ALA A 477 -1.09 18.72 11.70
CA ALA A 477 -1.13 17.42 11.05
C ALA A 477 -1.70 17.53 9.63
N VAL A 478 -2.73 18.35 9.44
CA VAL A 478 -3.34 18.61 8.12
C VAL A 478 -2.36 19.36 7.21
N ALA A 479 -1.64 20.36 7.72
CA ALA A 479 -0.60 21.07 6.98
C ALA A 479 0.53 20.11 6.51
N ALA A 480 0.92 19.18 7.38
CA ALA A 480 1.93 18.17 7.03
C ALA A 480 1.44 17.20 5.95
N GLU A 481 0.16 16.83 5.96
CA GLU A 481 -0.45 16.03 4.89
C GLU A 481 -0.48 16.81 3.57
N GLY A 482 -0.84 18.09 3.58
CA GLY A 482 -0.79 18.96 2.41
C GLY A 482 0.63 19.07 1.82
N ALA A 483 1.64 19.24 2.66
CA ALA A 483 3.04 19.24 2.25
C ALA A 483 3.44 17.91 1.58
N LEU A 484 3.02 16.77 2.15
CA LEU A 484 3.27 15.45 1.57
C LEU A 484 2.63 15.34 0.17
N LYS A 485 1.38 15.77 0.00
CA LYS A 485 0.68 15.73 -1.30
C LYS A 485 1.41 16.52 -2.38
N LEU A 486 1.86 17.72 -2.06
CA LEU A 486 2.59 18.54 -3.02
C LEU A 486 3.96 17.92 -3.38
N MET A 487 4.69 17.36 -2.40
CA MET A 487 5.94 16.64 -2.66
C MET A 487 5.74 15.44 -3.58
N GLU A 488 4.73 14.61 -3.32
CA GLU A 488 4.48 13.37 -4.06
C GLU A 488 4.11 13.63 -5.52
N LEU A 489 3.42 14.72 -5.82
CA LEU A 489 2.82 14.96 -7.11
C LEU A 489 3.55 15.98 -7.96
N ALA A 490 4.06 17.04 -7.35
CA ALA A 490 4.74 18.14 -8.07
C ALA A 490 6.26 18.07 -7.94
N TYR A 491 6.80 17.17 -7.11
CA TYR A 491 8.23 17.04 -6.82
C TYR A 491 8.87 18.34 -6.30
N VAL A 492 8.05 19.19 -5.70
CA VAL A 492 8.49 20.43 -5.06
C VAL A 492 8.88 20.13 -3.62
N PRO A 493 10.09 20.50 -3.17
CA PRO A 493 10.47 20.35 -1.77
C PRO A 493 9.53 21.11 -0.85
N CYS A 494 8.84 20.40 0.04
CA CYS A 494 7.92 20.99 1.00
C CYS A 494 8.37 20.74 2.43
N LEU A 495 8.25 21.73 3.27
CA LEU A 495 8.56 21.63 4.70
C LEU A 495 7.30 21.96 5.50
N SER A 496 7.02 21.16 6.53
CA SER A 496 5.89 21.39 7.41
C SER A 496 6.34 21.58 8.85
N TYR A 497 5.85 22.62 9.49
CA TYR A 497 6.14 22.92 10.88
C TYR A 497 4.86 23.30 11.66
N PRO A 498 4.76 22.94 12.95
CA PRO A 498 3.85 23.64 13.83
C PRO A 498 4.17 25.15 13.82
N SER A 499 3.16 26.02 13.68
CA SER A 499 3.37 27.47 13.48
C SER A 499 4.20 28.09 14.60
N GLY A 500 4.11 27.57 15.83
CA GLY A 500 4.92 28.02 16.95
C GLY A 500 6.43 27.79 16.78
N GLU A 501 6.80 26.74 16.02
CA GLU A 501 8.20 26.37 15.79
C GLU A 501 8.90 27.25 14.73
N MET A 502 8.16 28.04 13.97
CA MET A 502 8.76 28.92 12.95
C MET A 502 9.84 29.83 13.50
N LYS A 503 9.63 30.40 14.68
CA LYS A 503 10.59 31.32 15.34
C LYS A 503 11.81 30.62 15.97
N HIS A 504 11.83 29.28 15.97
CA HIS A 504 12.92 28.48 16.54
C HIS A 504 13.89 27.93 15.47
N GLY A 505 14.00 28.62 14.34
CA GLY A 505 14.95 28.29 13.26
C GLY A 505 14.35 28.40 11.85
N PRO A 506 13.22 27.73 11.56
CA PRO A 506 12.67 27.68 10.19
C PRO A 506 12.38 29.04 9.54
N ILE A 507 12.14 30.08 10.31
CA ILE A 507 11.95 31.46 9.79
C ILE A 507 13.15 31.93 8.97
N ALA A 508 14.34 31.41 9.21
CA ALA A 508 15.55 31.73 8.44
C ALA A 508 15.49 31.23 6.97
N LEU A 509 14.57 30.32 6.66
CA LEU A 509 14.34 29.81 5.30
C LEU A 509 13.47 30.74 4.45
N LEU A 510 12.84 31.75 5.06
CA LEU A 510 11.94 32.67 4.37
C LEU A 510 12.71 33.78 3.71
N GLU A 511 12.48 33.92 2.41
CA GLU A 511 12.93 35.06 1.59
C GLU A 511 11.70 35.79 1.03
N GLN A 512 11.92 36.98 0.44
CA GLN A 512 10.82 37.67 -0.24
C GLN A 512 10.31 36.81 -1.41
N GLY A 513 9.01 36.51 -1.40
CA GLY A 513 8.37 35.65 -2.38
C GLY A 513 8.30 34.17 -1.99
N SER A 514 8.78 33.73 -0.83
CA SER A 514 8.64 32.35 -0.35
C SER A 514 7.16 32.00 -0.13
N PRO A 515 6.62 30.92 -0.77
CA PRO A 515 5.24 30.50 -0.53
C PRO A 515 5.09 29.82 0.82
N VAL A 516 4.07 30.27 1.56
CA VAL A 516 3.71 29.72 2.87
C VAL A 516 2.21 29.43 2.88
N PHE A 517 1.85 28.17 3.02
CA PHE A 517 0.46 27.75 3.27
C PHE A 517 0.20 27.70 4.77
N VAL A 518 -0.84 28.35 5.20
CA VAL A 518 -1.25 28.36 6.63
C VAL A 518 -2.64 27.78 6.76
N THR A 519 -2.75 26.69 7.52
CA THR A 519 -4.05 26.14 7.93
C THR A 519 -4.43 26.76 9.26
N ALA A 520 -5.37 27.71 9.22
CA ALA A 520 -5.83 28.47 10.38
C ALA A 520 -7.36 28.55 10.39
N PRO A 521 -8.04 27.54 10.96
CA PRO A 521 -9.47 27.61 11.18
C PRO A 521 -9.80 28.69 12.22
N GLU A 522 -11.06 29.15 12.21
CA GLU A 522 -11.58 30.07 13.24
C GLU A 522 -11.87 29.26 14.53
N ASP A 523 -10.83 28.92 15.24
CA ASP A 523 -10.84 28.36 16.58
C ASP A 523 -10.04 29.27 17.55
N GLU A 524 -10.11 29.01 18.87
CA GLU A 524 -9.45 29.83 19.90
C GLU A 524 -7.93 30.00 19.72
#